data_7e8dbe779e618896d8593dbdac5bf372
#
_entry.id   7e8dbe779e618896d8593dbdac5bf372
#
_cell.length_a   1.000
_cell.length_b   1.000
_cell.length_c   1.000
_cell.angle_alpha   90.00
_cell.angle_beta   90.00
_cell.angle_gamma   90.00
#
_symmetry.space_group_name_H-M   'P 1'
#
loop_
_entity.id
_entity.type
_entity.pdbx_description
1 polymer ?
#
loop_
_entity_poly.entity_id
_entity_poly.type
_entity_poly.pdbx_seq_one_letter_code
_entity_poly.pdbx_strand_id
1 'polypeptide(L)'
;METAKRGSLWADGQDYLLREAKAADLDQIIALMADDDIRRAEHQGAEEDMEQYLHAFNQINADPAHSLMVVEAQDGTLVGTMQLTLLPGLARRGATRMQIEAVRVSSALRGRGLGTAMIRWAISEAENNNVQLVQLTSDAQRSDAHRFYEALGFTASHVGFKMRLAIAP
;
A
#
# COMPACT_ATOMS: atom_id res chain seq x y z
N MET A 1 -19.72 -3.24 -14.95
CA MET A 1 -18.38 -3.89 -14.97
C MET A 1 -17.41 -2.80 -14.54
N GLU A 2 -16.97 -2.84 -13.28
CA GLU A 2 -16.00 -1.88 -12.77
C GLU A 2 -14.68 -2.13 -13.50
N THR A 3 -14.12 -1.08 -14.10
CA THR A 3 -12.87 -1.22 -14.86
C THR A 3 -11.74 -1.39 -13.85
N ALA A 4 -11.01 -2.50 -13.91
CA ALA A 4 -9.87 -2.75 -13.02
C ALA A 4 -8.91 -1.55 -13.04
N LYS A 5 -8.53 -1.07 -11.85
CA LYS A 5 -7.63 0.08 -11.72
C LYS A 5 -6.28 -0.24 -12.35
N ARG A 6 -5.83 0.64 -13.22
CA ARG A 6 -4.59 0.46 -13.97
C ARG A 6 -3.97 1.81 -14.32
N GLY A 7 -2.64 1.87 -14.31
CA GLY A 7 -1.89 3.07 -14.69
C GLY A 7 -0.47 2.74 -15.15
N SER A 8 0.21 3.73 -15.70
CA SER A 8 1.66 3.69 -15.95
C SER A 8 2.33 4.64 -14.97
N LEU A 9 3.45 4.21 -14.39
CA LEU A 9 4.29 5.00 -13.51
C LEU A 9 5.65 5.18 -14.17
N TRP A 10 6.09 6.44 -14.27
CA TRP A 10 7.44 6.76 -14.75
C TRP A 10 8.36 6.97 -13.54
N ALA A 11 9.43 6.19 -13.46
CA ALA A 11 10.48 6.33 -12.44
C ALA A 11 11.80 5.73 -12.94
N ASP A 12 12.92 6.24 -12.45
CA ASP A 12 14.26 5.71 -12.77
C ASP A 12 14.51 5.54 -14.30
N GLY A 13 13.96 6.44 -15.12
CA GLY A 13 14.14 6.41 -16.57
C GLY A 13 13.35 5.35 -17.34
N GLN A 14 12.35 4.71 -16.72
CA GLN A 14 11.53 3.69 -17.37
C GLN A 14 10.06 3.71 -16.90
N ASP A 15 9.21 3.07 -17.69
CA ASP A 15 7.80 2.86 -17.37
C ASP A 15 7.59 1.57 -16.58
N TYR A 16 6.71 1.65 -15.60
CA TYR A 16 6.21 0.52 -14.81
C TYR A 16 4.70 0.42 -14.96
N LEU A 17 4.18 -0.80 -15.01
CA LEU A 17 2.74 -1.04 -14.99
C LEU A 17 2.24 -1.06 -13.56
N LEU A 18 1.33 -0.15 -13.21
CA LEU A 18 0.54 -0.23 -11.99
C LEU A 18 -0.80 -0.90 -12.30
N ARG A 19 -1.15 -1.95 -11.56
CA ARG A 19 -2.40 -2.69 -11.73
C ARG A 19 -2.90 -3.26 -10.41
N GLU A 20 -4.16 -3.68 -10.38
CA GLU A 20 -4.68 -4.48 -9.27
C GLU A 20 -3.98 -5.84 -9.22
N ALA A 21 -3.77 -6.30 -7.98
CA ALA A 21 -3.15 -7.59 -7.71
C ALA A 21 -4.09 -8.75 -8.08
N LYS A 22 -3.48 -9.87 -8.44
CA LYS A 22 -4.15 -11.16 -8.67
C LYS A 22 -3.68 -12.17 -7.63
N ALA A 23 -4.43 -13.23 -7.40
CA ALA A 23 -4.02 -14.29 -6.46
C ALA A 23 -2.61 -14.87 -6.79
N ALA A 24 -2.26 -14.95 -8.07
CA ALA A 24 -0.95 -15.41 -8.52
C ALA A 24 0.21 -14.46 -8.16
N ASP A 25 -0.07 -13.23 -7.72
CA ASP A 25 0.95 -12.26 -7.31
C ASP A 25 1.36 -12.41 -5.83
N LEU A 26 0.63 -13.20 -5.05
CA LEU A 26 0.78 -13.26 -3.59
C LEU A 26 2.21 -13.60 -3.15
N ASP A 27 2.87 -14.56 -3.77
CA ASP A 27 4.26 -14.92 -3.43
C ASP A 27 5.20 -13.72 -3.55
N GLN A 28 5.10 -12.96 -4.66
CA GLN A 28 5.92 -11.78 -4.88
C GLN A 28 5.54 -10.61 -3.94
N ILE A 29 4.26 -10.44 -3.62
CA ILE A 29 3.78 -9.42 -2.67
C ILE A 29 4.32 -9.73 -1.27
N ILE A 30 4.25 -10.98 -0.83
CA ILE A 30 4.78 -11.42 0.46
C ILE A 30 6.30 -11.18 0.52
N ALA A 31 7.01 -11.52 -0.55
CA ALA A 31 8.44 -11.25 -0.64
C ALA A 31 8.77 -9.75 -0.53
N LEU A 32 7.99 -8.86 -1.17
CA LEU A 32 8.14 -7.41 -1.04
C LEU A 32 7.86 -6.93 0.39
N MET A 33 6.89 -7.53 1.09
CA MET A 33 6.59 -7.19 2.48
C MET A 33 7.69 -7.66 3.44
N ALA A 34 8.31 -8.81 3.16
CA ALA A 34 9.44 -9.35 3.92
C ALA A 34 10.75 -8.57 3.68
N ASP A 35 10.89 -7.85 2.58
CA ASP A 35 12.03 -6.97 2.26
C ASP A 35 12.00 -5.66 3.07
N ASP A 36 11.66 -5.76 4.36
CA ASP A 36 11.54 -4.66 5.31
C ASP A 36 12.20 -5.05 6.64
N ASP A 37 13.28 -4.38 6.99
CA ASP A 37 14.11 -4.71 8.15
C ASP A 37 13.35 -4.67 9.48
N ILE A 38 12.39 -3.76 9.63
CA ILE A 38 11.57 -3.67 10.85
C ILE A 38 10.63 -4.89 10.96
N ARG A 39 9.99 -5.27 9.87
CA ARG A 39 9.10 -6.45 9.88
C ARG A 39 9.85 -7.76 9.93
N ARG A 40 11.04 -7.84 9.35
CA ARG A 40 11.91 -9.02 9.46
C ARG A 40 12.24 -9.33 10.91
N ALA A 41 12.45 -8.29 11.75
CA ALA A 41 12.66 -8.44 13.18
C ALA A 41 11.41 -8.90 13.96
N GLU A 42 10.21 -8.49 13.50
CA GLU A 42 8.94 -8.86 14.16
C GLU A 42 8.46 -10.28 13.80
N HIS A 43 8.88 -10.84 12.66
CA HIS A 43 8.41 -12.14 12.13
C HIS A 43 9.47 -13.24 12.19
N GLN A 44 10.56 -13.06 12.93
CA GLN A 44 11.56 -14.13 13.13
C GLN A 44 10.91 -15.35 13.78
N GLY A 45 10.71 -16.41 12.99
CA GLY A 45 10.25 -17.73 13.46
C GLY A 45 8.76 -18.05 13.23
N ALA A 46 7.98 -17.17 12.61
CA ALA A 46 6.64 -17.55 12.17
C ALA A 46 6.73 -18.22 10.79
N GLU A 47 6.21 -19.44 10.65
CA GLU A 47 5.96 -20.03 9.33
C GLU A 47 4.95 -19.14 8.58
N GLU A 48 5.27 -18.76 7.33
CA GLU A 48 4.34 -18.02 6.48
C GLU A 48 3.18 -18.95 6.12
N ASP A 49 2.00 -18.63 6.62
CA ASP A 49 0.77 -19.36 6.30
C ASP A 49 0.13 -18.75 5.05
N MET A 50 0.43 -19.36 3.89
CA MET A 50 -0.10 -18.93 2.59
C MET A 50 -1.64 -18.94 2.57
N GLU A 51 -2.30 -19.82 3.32
CA GLU A 51 -3.74 -19.88 3.39
C GLU A 51 -4.34 -18.62 4.03
N GLN A 52 -3.71 -18.09 5.08
CA GLN A 52 -4.13 -16.81 5.70
C GLN A 52 -3.96 -15.64 4.73
N TYR A 53 -2.87 -15.58 3.96
CA TYR A 53 -2.67 -14.54 2.95
C TYR A 53 -3.71 -14.64 1.83
N LEU A 54 -4.01 -15.83 1.33
CA LEU A 54 -5.03 -16.04 0.32
C LEU A 54 -6.43 -15.67 0.84
N HIS A 55 -6.74 -16.01 2.10
CA HIS A 55 -7.99 -15.62 2.74
C HIS A 55 -8.12 -14.09 2.81
N ALA A 56 -7.09 -13.39 3.30
CA ALA A 56 -7.07 -11.93 3.36
C ALA A 56 -7.18 -11.29 1.97
N PHE A 57 -6.47 -11.82 0.97
CA PHE A 57 -6.57 -11.38 -0.43
C PHE A 57 -8.00 -11.50 -0.95
N ASN A 58 -8.67 -12.62 -0.70
CA ASN A 58 -10.05 -12.84 -1.15
C ASN A 58 -11.02 -11.86 -0.48
N GLN A 59 -10.81 -11.52 0.80
CA GLN A 59 -11.60 -10.50 1.49
C GLN A 59 -11.39 -9.12 0.87
N ILE A 60 -10.15 -8.72 0.59
CA ILE A 60 -9.81 -7.45 -0.05
C ILE A 60 -10.46 -7.38 -1.45
N ASN A 61 -10.33 -8.45 -2.24
CA ASN A 61 -10.82 -8.48 -3.61
C ASN A 61 -12.36 -8.57 -3.71
N ALA A 62 -13.04 -9.00 -2.66
CA ALA A 62 -14.50 -9.07 -2.60
C ALA A 62 -15.17 -7.74 -2.25
N ASP A 63 -14.44 -6.79 -1.68
CA ASP A 63 -14.98 -5.51 -1.23
C ASP A 63 -14.47 -4.37 -2.13
N PRO A 64 -15.36 -3.69 -2.90
CA PRO A 64 -14.98 -2.60 -3.79
C PRO A 64 -14.38 -1.37 -3.07
N ALA A 65 -14.51 -1.29 -1.73
CA ALA A 65 -13.83 -0.26 -0.95
C ALA A 65 -12.32 -0.48 -0.87
N HIS A 66 -11.83 -1.67 -1.18
CA HIS A 66 -10.41 -2.03 -1.13
C HIS A 66 -9.81 -2.18 -2.53
N SER A 67 -8.54 -1.84 -2.66
CA SER A 67 -7.74 -2.13 -3.86
C SER A 67 -6.32 -2.47 -3.44
N LEU A 68 -5.89 -3.70 -3.70
CA LEU A 68 -4.50 -4.09 -3.56
C LEU A 68 -3.80 -3.87 -4.89
N MET A 69 -2.85 -2.93 -4.91
CA MET A 69 -2.14 -2.53 -6.11
C MET A 69 -0.73 -3.11 -6.14
N VAL A 70 -0.28 -3.50 -7.31
CA VAL A 70 1.09 -3.94 -7.58
C VAL A 70 1.70 -3.11 -8.70
N VAL A 71 3.02 -2.93 -8.61
CA VAL A 71 3.83 -2.30 -9.66
C VAL A 71 4.70 -3.37 -10.30
N GLU A 72 4.52 -3.56 -11.59
CA GLU A 72 5.17 -4.58 -12.40
C GLU A 72 6.20 -3.94 -13.32
N ALA A 73 7.41 -4.46 -13.32
CA ALA A 73 8.46 -4.11 -14.26
C ALA A 73 8.24 -4.79 -15.62
N GLN A 74 9.01 -4.40 -16.63
CA GLN A 74 8.85 -4.90 -18.01
C GLN A 74 9.09 -6.43 -18.15
N ASP A 75 9.85 -7.02 -17.23
CA ASP A 75 10.14 -8.45 -17.17
C ASP A 75 9.09 -9.26 -16.40
N GLY A 76 8.02 -8.61 -15.91
CA GLY A 76 6.97 -9.24 -15.10
C GLY A 76 7.27 -9.33 -13.60
N THR A 77 8.42 -8.85 -13.15
CA THR A 77 8.77 -8.83 -11.73
C THR A 77 7.97 -7.75 -11.00
N LEU A 78 7.39 -8.08 -9.84
CA LEU A 78 6.77 -7.08 -8.99
C LEU A 78 7.82 -6.31 -8.18
N VAL A 79 7.82 -5.01 -8.34
CA VAL A 79 8.79 -4.10 -7.73
C VAL A 79 8.18 -3.15 -6.71
N GLY A 80 6.86 -3.16 -6.57
CA GLY A 80 6.14 -2.37 -5.57
C GLY A 80 4.75 -2.89 -5.29
N THR A 81 4.22 -2.54 -4.13
CA THR A 81 2.83 -2.82 -3.73
C THR A 81 2.31 -1.75 -2.79
N MET A 82 1.00 -1.54 -2.78
CA MET A 82 0.27 -0.73 -1.81
C MET A 82 -1.19 -1.16 -1.75
N GLN A 83 -1.81 -1.00 -0.59
CA GLN A 83 -3.25 -1.18 -0.42
C GLN A 83 -3.93 0.18 -0.24
N LEU A 84 -5.04 0.38 -0.94
CA LEU A 84 -5.91 1.54 -0.82
C LEU A 84 -7.25 1.10 -0.25
N THR A 85 -7.78 1.88 0.69
CA THR A 85 -9.10 1.61 1.29
C THR A 85 -9.91 2.90 1.34
N LEU A 86 -11.12 2.87 0.79
CA LEU A 86 -12.08 3.96 0.90
C LEU A 86 -12.85 3.83 2.21
N LEU A 87 -12.82 4.87 3.02
CA LEU A 87 -13.43 4.93 4.34
C LEU A 87 -14.50 6.04 4.36
N PRO A 88 -15.76 5.73 4.03
CA PRO A 88 -16.84 6.68 4.21
C PRO A 88 -17.03 6.98 5.70
N GLY A 89 -17.42 8.20 6.05
CA GLY A 89 -17.61 8.58 7.44
C GLY A 89 -18.56 9.75 7.59
N LEU A 90 -19.22 9.85 8.75
CA LEU A 90 -20.13 10.97 9.05
C LEU A 90 -19.36 12.25 9.43
N ALA A 91 -18.16 12.13 9.95
CA ALA A 91 -17.32 13.27 10.27
C ALA A 91 -17.02 14.12 9.02
N ARG A 92 -16.72 15.42 9.21
CA ARG A 92 -16.40 16.35 8.13
C ARG A 92 -17.49 16.40 7.04
N ARG A 93 -18.77 16.40 7.47
CA ARG A 93 -19.95 16.50 6.59
C ARG A 93 -20.08 15.31 5.62
N GLY A 94 -19.79 14.10 6.07
CA GLY A 94 -19.89 12.89 5.27
C GLY A 94 -18.69 12.66 4.35
N ALA A 95 -17.54 13.21 4.68
CA ALA A 95 -16.33 13.06 3.88
C ALA A 95 -15.85 11.61 3.80
N THR A 96 -15.56 11.14 2.58
CA THR A 96 -14.83 9.89 2.36
C THR A 96 -13.34 10.16 2.47
N ARG A 97 -12.62 9.24 3.12
CA ARG A 97 -11.17 9.25 3.23
C ARG A 97 -10.59 8.07 2.45
N MET A 98 -9.41 8.24 1.88
CA MET A 98 -8.62 7.11 1.38
C MET A 98 -7.50 6.83 2.37
N GLN A 99 -7.44 5.60 2.86
CA GLN A 99 -6.32 5.07 3.63
C GLN A 99 -5.32 4.41 2.68
N ILE A 100 -4.03 4.77 2.79
CA ILE A 100 -2.93 4.09 2.10
C ILE A 100 -2.19 3.23 3.12
N GLU A 101 -2.02 1.95 2.82
CA GLU A 101 -1.36 0.98 3.69
C GLU A 101 -0.40 0.08 2.92
N ALA A 102 0.47 -0.60 3.64
CA ALA A 102 1.39 -1.63 3.12
C ALA A 102 2.22 -1.18 1.91
N VAL A 103 2.58 0.11 1.84
CA VAL A 103 3.44 0.62 0.76
C VAL A 103 4.80 -0.03 0.82
N ARG A 104 5.20 -0.71 -0.26
CA ARG A 104 6.52 -1.32 -0.40
C ARG A 104 7.09 -1.01 -1.77
N VAL A 105 8.39 -0.80 -1.79
CA VAL A 105 9.21 -0.71 -3.00
C VAL A 105 10.40 -1.64 -2.81
N SER A 106 10.69 -2.44 -3.80
CA SER A 106 11.88 -3.31 -3.82
C SER A 106 13.13 -2.54 -3.41
N SER A 107 13.96 -3.13 -2.56
CA SER A 107 15.21 -2.52 -2.07
C SER A 107 16.10 -2.02 -3.22
N ALA A 108 16.11 -2.73 -4.35
CA ALA A 108 16.86 -2.34 -5.55
C ALA A 108 16.40 -1.02 -6.19
N LEU A 109 15.16 -0.58 -5.94
CA LEU A 109 14.57 0.63 -6.52
C LEU A 109 14.25 1.72 -5.49
N ARG A 110 14.59 1.52 -4.22
CA ARG A 110 14.43 2.57 -3.19
C ARG A 110 15.29 3.78 -3.54
N GLY A 111 14.76 4.98 -3.27
CA GLY A 111 15.44 6.24 -3.58
C GLY A 111 15.45 6.64 -5.07
N ARG A 112 14.83 5.85 -5.96
CA ARG A 112 14.81 6.10 -7.41
C ARG A 112 13.48 6.68 -7.92
N GLY A 113 12.63 7.19 -7.03
CA GLY A 113 11.40 7.89 -7.37
C GLY A 113 10.16 7.03 -7.53
N LEU A 114 10.25 5.67 -7.51
CA LEU A 114 9.10 4.80 -7.70
C LEU A 114 8.05 4.98 -6.60
N GLY A 115 8.45 5.06 -5.33
CA GLY A 115 7.53 5.32 -4.23
C GLY A 115 6.79 6.66 -4.38
N THR A 116 7.48 7.70 -4.85
CA THR A 116 6.88 9.00 -5.17
C THR A 116 5.82 8.87 -6.26
N ALA A 117 6.11 8.15 -7.34
CA ALA A 117 5.17 7.93 -8.43
C ALA A 117 3.93 7.15 -7.95
N MET A 118 4.11 6.12 -7.12
CA MET A 118 3.01 5.34 -6.52
C MET A 118 2.08 6.23 -5.67
N ILE A 119 2.63 7.02 -4.76
CA ILE A 119 1.82 7.86 -3.86
C ILE A 119 1.12 8.98 -4.63
N ARG A 120 1.78 9.60 -5.61
CA ARG A 120 1.14 10.62 -6.48
C ARG A 120 -0.02 10.03 -7.29
N TRP A 121 0.15 8.81 -7.80
CA TRP A 121 -0.94 8.11 -8.47
C TRP A 121 -2.12 7.86 -7.52
N ALA A 122 -1.86 7.40 -6.28
CA ALA A 122 -2.91 7.18 -5.28
C ALA A 122 -3.64 8.48 -4.91
N ILE A 123 -2.95 9.61 -4.84
CA ILE A 123 -3.56 10.93 -4.62
C ILE A 123 -4.46 11.31 -5.80
N SER A 124 -3.98 11.15 -7.04
CA SER A 124 -4.80 11.42 -8.23
C SER A 124 -6.02 10.50 -8.31
N GLU A 125 -5.87 9.23 -7.93
CA GLU A 125 -7.00 8.28 -7.85
C GLU A 125 -8.03 8.73 -6.79
N ALA A 126 -7.57 9.24 -5.65
CA ALA A 126 -8.44 9.80 -4.63
C ALA A 126 -9.21 11.02 -5.15
N GLU A 127 -8.55 11.95 -5.86
CA GLU A 127 -9.15 13.12 -6.48
C GLU A 127 -10.23 12.72 -7.52
N ASN A 128 -9.92 11.75 -8.39
CA ASN A 128 -10.84 11.23 -9.39
C ASN A 128 -12.09 10.56 -8.80
N ASN A 129 -11.98 10.04 -7.58
CA ASN A 129 -13.10 9.43 -6.83
C ASN A 129 -13.78 10.39 -5.84
N ASN A 130 -13.52 11.71 -5.94
CA ASN A 130 -14.05 12.73 -5.03
C ASN A 130 -13.77 12.45 -3.55
N VAL A 131 -12.63 11.87 -3.23
CA VAL A 131 -12.16 11.64 -1.87
C VAL A 131 -11.64 12.97 -1.29
N GLN A 132 -12.09 13.34 -0.10
CA GLN A 132 -11.76 14.62 0.51
C GLN A 132 -10.47 14.60 1.34
N LEU A 133 -9.98 13.42 1.71
CA LEU A 133 -8.78 13.27 2.53
C LEU A 133 -8.06 11.97 2.19
N VAL A 134 -6.76 12.07 1.93
CA VAL A 134 -5.86 10.91 1.87
C VAL A 134 -5.09 10.85 3.18
N GLN A 135 -5.04 9.68 3.81
CA GLN A 135 -4.33 9.47 5.07
C GLN A 135 -3.51 8.17 5.04
N LEU A 136 -2.50 8.12 5.89
CA LEU A 136 -1.69 6.93 6.13
C LEU A 136 -1.15 6.95 7.56
N THR A 137 -0.63 5.81 8.00
CA THR A 137 0.18 5.73 9.21
C THR A 137 1.56 5.19 8.87
N SER A 138 2.57 5.70 9.57
CA SER A 138 3.95 5.22 9.48
C SER A 138 4.46 4.94 10.87
N ASP A 139 5.34 3.93 11.01
CA ASP A 139 5.97 3.63 12.29
C ASP A 139 6.78 4.85 12.76
N ALA A 140 6.70 5.16 14.06
CA ALA A 140 7.39 6.30 14.66
C ALA A 140 8.91 6.24 14.49
N GLN A 141 9.48 5.05 14.33
CA GLN A 141 10.93 4.84 14.14
C GLN A 141 11.39 5.12 12.69
N ARG A 142 10.46 5.26 11.73
CA ARG A 142 10.76 5.46 10.30
C ARG A 142 10.92 6.93 9.94
N SER A 143 11.93 7.61 10.47
CA SER A 143 12.17 9.02 10.20
C SER A 143 12.34 9.36 8.71
N ASP A 144 12.91 8.45 7.92
CA ASP A 144 13.07 8.62 6.47
C ASP A 144 11.72 8.58 5.75
N ALA A 145 10.82 7.68 6.18
CA ALA A 145 9.47 7.62 5.64
C ALA A 145 8.66 8.88 6.01
N HIS A 146 8.84 9.42 7.21
CA HIS A 146 8.18 10.66 7.61
C HIS A 146 8.60 11.80 6.69
N ARG A 147 9.91 12.02 6.49
CA ARG A 147 10.41 13.05 5.55
C ARG A 147 9.91 12.84 4.13
N PHE A 148 9.82 11.59 3.68
CA PHE A 148 9.28 11.23 2.37
C PHE A 148 7.81 11.66 2.21
N TYR A 149 6.96 11.35 3.19
CA TYR A 149 5.54 11.74 3.12
C TYR A 149 5.34 13.24 3.28
N GLU A 150 6.09 13.90 4.14
CA GLU A 150 6.07 15.38 4.31
C GLU A 150 6.46 16.09 3.00
N ALA A 151 7.48 15.59 2.29
CA ALA A 151 7.87 16.11 0.98
C ALA A 151 6.79 15.95 -0.10
N LEU A 152 5.83 15.02 0.09
CA LEU A 152 4.66 14.83 -0.77
C LEU A 152 3.44 15.65 -0.33
N GLY A 153 3.55 16.44 0.73
CA GLY A 153 2.49 17.32 1.23
C GLY A 153 1.64 16.73 2.35
N PHE A 154 1.99 15.56 2.88
CA PHE A 154 1.33 15.04 4.06
C PHE A 154 1.78 15.79 5.32
N THR A 155 0.89 15.91 6.28
CA THR A 155 1.18 16.54 7.58
C THR A 155 1.04 15.50 8.69
N ALA A 156 2.04 15.36 9.55
CA ALA A 156 2.01 14.50 10.74
C ALA A 156 1.15 15.14 11.84
N SER A 157 -0.16 15.12 11.65
CA SER A 157 -1.14 15.84 12.49
C SER A 157 -1.79 14.96 13.57
N HIS A 158 -1.61 13.65 13.53
CA HIS A 158 -2.26 12.69 14.41
C HIS A 158 -1.27 11.66 14.93
N VAL A 159 -1.53 11.15 16.13
CA VAL A 159 -0.78 10.02 16.73
C VAL A 159 -1.64 8.77 16.61
N GLY A 160 -1.08 7.69 16.05
CA GLY A 160 -1.73 6.38 15.95
C GLY A 160 -1.59 5.57 17.24
N PHE A 161 -2.68 4.96 17.69
CA PHE A 161 -2.69 4.02 18.81
C PHE A 161 -3.04 2.63 18.29
N LYS A 162 -2.30 1.60 18.73
CA LYS A 162 -2.52 0.19 18.39
C LYS A 162 -2.63 -0.64 19.66
N MET A 163 -3.59 -1.55 19.68
CA MET A 163 -3.73 -2.56 20.70
C MET A 163 -3.65 -3.94 20.04
N ARG A 164 -2.72 -4.77 20.47
CA ARG A 164 -2.68 -6.18 20.04
C ARG A 164 -3.70 -6.96 20.85
N LEU A 165 -4.57 -7.68 20.16
CA LEU A 165 -5.53 -8.58 20.79
C LEU A 165 -4.96 -9.99 20.78
N ALA A 166 -5.09 -10.70 21.93
CA ALA A 166 -4.85 -12.13 21.99
C ALA A 166 -6.05 -12.81 21.30
N ILE A 167 -5.83 -13.33 20.08
CA ILE A 167 -6.83 -14.17 19.42
C ILE A 167 -6.59 -15.58 19.96
N ALA A 168 -7.62 -16.15 20.60
CA ALA A 168 -7.57 -17.55 20.98
C ALA A 168 -7.40 -18.43 19.73
N PRO A 169 -6.57 -19.48 19.79
CA PRO A 169 -6.36 -20.41 18.68
C PRO A 169 -7.64 -21.12 18.25
#